data_770b78daabc29779cae3df1264018aa2
#
_entry.id   770b78daabc29779cae3df1264018aa2
#
_cell.length_a   1.000
_cell.length_b   1.000
_cell.length_c   1.000
_cell.angle_alpha   90.00
_cell.angle_beta   90.00
_cell.angle_gamma   90.00
#
_symmetry.space_group_name_H-M   'P 1'
#
loop_
_entity.id
_entity.type
_entity.pdbx_description
1 polymer ?
#
loop_
_entity_poly.entity_id
_entity_poly.type
_entity_poly.pdbx_seq_one_letter_code
_entity_poly.pdbx_strand_id
1 'polypeptide(L)'
;MCRKQTLRQKSRQSPQRTCVGCQQVEDKRQLIRLVRTLEGAVNIDETGKHPGRGAYLHRCQYCWKAALQKRRLEHALRLRDPLSRENLDILEAYAETLPEKLDFSHTQET
;
A
#
# COMPACT_ATOMS: atom_id res chain seq x y z
N MET A 1 21.44 -27.69 -8.54
CA MET A 1 21.09 -27.19 -8.40
C MET A 1 20.49 -26.50 -8.49
N CYS A 2 20.06 -26.20 -8.57
CA CYS A 2 19.55 -25.49 -8.66
C CYS A 2 18.88 -24.96 -8.28
N ARG A 3 18.49 -25.24 -8.00
CA ARG A 3 17.84 -24.74 -7.60
C ARG A 3 17.88 -23.69 -7.38
N LYS A 4 18.04 -23.35 -7.40
CA LYS A 4 18.28 -22.26 -7.21
C LYS A 4 17.98 -21.41 -8.16
N GLN A 5 17.87 -21.71 -9.20
CA GLN A 5 17.57 -20.91 -10.22
C GLN A 5 16.35 -20.22 -10.09
N THR A 6 15.38 -20.86 -9.74
CA THR A 6 14.12 -20.26 -9.63
C THR A 6 14.12 -19.13 -8.68
N LEU A 7 14.87 -19.26 -7.65
CA LEU A 7 14.93 -18.21 -6.70
C LEU A 7 15.43 -16.97 -7.29
N ARG A 8 16.36 -17.10 -8.13
CA ARG A 8 16.93 -15.96 -8.73
C ARG A 8 15.95 -15.24 -9.53
N GLN A 9 15.15 -15.93 -10.20
CA GLN A 9 14.17 -15.29 -11.02
C GLN A 9 13.26 -14.48 -10.22
N LYS A 10 12.89 -14.96 -9.08
CA LYS A 10 12.04 -14.20 -8.24
C LYS A 10 12.68 -12.93 -7.83
N SER A 11 13.94 -12.98 -7.52
CA SER A 11 14.58 -11.79 -7.05
C SER A 11 14.66 -10.73 -8.11
N ARG A 12 14.56 -11.10 -9.35
CA ARG A 12 14.58 -10.10 -10.39
C ARG A 12 13.26 -9.43 -10.58
N GLN A 13 12.22 -9.95 -9.96
CA GLN A 13 10.93 -9.33 -10.06
C GLN A 13 10.79 -8.27 -9.01
N SER A 14 9.68 -7.62 -8.99
CA SER A 14 9.45 -6.57 -8.04
C SER A 14 9.57 -7.07 -6.62
N PRO A 15 10.06 -6.27 -5.72
CA PRO A 15 10.12 -6.66 -4.32
C PRO A 15 8.72 -6.87 -3.76
N GLN A 16 8.64 -7.64 -2.71
CA GLN A 16 7.39 -7.89 -2.03
C GLN A 16 7.21 -6.88 -0.93
N ARG A 17 5.98 -6.46 -0.72
CA ARG A 17 5.65 -5.50 0.33
C ARG A 17 4.40 -5.96 1.04
N THR A 18 4.18 -5.44 2.23
CA THR A 18 3.02 -5.82 3.04
C THR A 18 1.97 -4.71 2.99
N CYS A 19 0.74 -5.08 2.71
CA CYS A 19 -0.36 -4.12 2.72
C CYS A 19 -0.67 -3.75 4.16
N VAL A 20 -0.71 -2.46 4.46
CA VAL A 20 -0.98 -2.00 5.81
C VAL A 20 -2.39 -2.37 6.24
N GLY A 21 -3.31 -2.43 5.30
CA GLY A 21 -4.70 -2.71 5.64
C GLY A 21 -4.97 -4.15 5.98
N CYS A 22 -4.56 -5.07 5.13
CA CYS A 22 -4.89 -6.47 5.35
C CYS A 22 -3.70 -7.32 5.79
N GLN A 23 -2.51 -6.75 5.83
CA GLN A 23 -1.30 -7.41 6.30
C GLN A 23 -0.83 -8.55 5.39
N GLN A 24 -1.34 -8.60 4.18
CA GLN A 24 -0.89 -9.61 3.23
C GLN A 24 0.30 -9.11 2.44
N VAL A 25 1.17 -10.02 2.06
CA VAL A 25 2.36 -9.68 1.29
C VAL A 25 2.01 -9.78 -0.18
N GLU A 26 2.49 -8.82 -0.94
CA GLU A 26 2.16 -8.77 -2.35
C GLU A 26 3.29 -8.13 -3.12
N ASP A 27 3.34 -8.36 -4.43
CA ASP A 27 4.30 -7.70 -5.30
C ASP A 27 4.01 -6.20 -5.24
N LYS A 28 5.05 -5.40 -5.05
CA LYS A 28 4.81 -3.97 -4.86
C LYS A 28 4.13 -3.32 -6.05
N ARG A 29 4.20 -3.92 -7.23
CA ARG A 29 3.52 -3.36 -8.38
C ARG A 29 2.02 -3.50 -8.29
N GLN A 30 1.55 -4.38 -7.41
CA GLN A 30 0.13 -4.56 -7.20
C GLN A 30 -0.41 -3.65 -6.11
N LEU A 31 0.46 -2.86 -5.51
CA LEU A 31 0.09 -2.02 -4.38
C LEU A 31 0.28 -0.56 -4.74
N ILE A 32 -0.40 0.29 -4.00
CA ILE A 32 -0.22 1.73 -4.13
C ILE A 32 0.67 2.17 -3.00
N ARG A 33 1.67 2.95 -3.30
CA ARG A 33 2.60 3.44 -2.28
C ARG A 33 2.14 4.77 -1.75
N LEU A 34 2.18 4.90 -0.43
CA LEU A 34 1.93 6.18 0.23
C LEU A 34 3.24 6.60 0.87
N VAL A 35 3.59 7.85 0.78
CA VAL A 35 4.89 8.31 1.27
C VAL A 35 4.69 9.45 2.24
N ARG A 36 5.49 9.44 3.30
CA ARG A 36 5.45 10.48 4.30
C ARG A 36 6.25 11.68 3.80
N THR A 37 5.68 12.87 3.97
CA THR A 37 6.40 14.08 3.62
C THR A 37 7.17 14.57 4.82
N LEU A 38 8.02 15.56 4.59
CA LEU A 38 8.79 16.13 5.68
C LEU A 38 7.90 16.83 6.69
N GLU A 39 6.73 17.26 6.25
CA GLU A 39 5.83 17.97 7.13
C GLU A 39 4.92 17.06 7.91
N GLY A 40 5.05 15.76 7.71
CA GLY A 40 4.20 14.83 8.43
C GLY A 40 2.89 14.52 7.74
N ALA A 41 2.78 14.88 6.48
CA ALA A 41 1.60 14.54 5.71
C ALA A 41 1.86 13.27 4.91
N VAL A 42 0.85 12.79 4.22
CA VAL A 42 0.97 11.58 3.43
C VAL A 42 0.53 11.87 2.01
N ASN A 43 1.37 11.55 1.06
CA ASN A 43 1.06 11.71 -0.35
C ASN A 43 0.93 10.36 -1.01
N ILE A 44 0.10 10.29 -2.04
CA ILE A 44 -0.06 9.07 -2.82
C ILE A 44 1.00 9.11 -3.91
N ASP A 45 1.87 8.11 -3.91
CA ASP A 45 3.00 8.07 -4.84
C ASP A 45 2.78 6.92 -5.82
N GLU A 46 2.08 7.21 -6.90
CA GLU A 46 1.76 6.17 -7.85
C GLU A 46 2.96 5.72 -8.65
N THR A 47 3.98 6.55 -8.74
CA THR A 47 5.17 6.15 -9.46
C THR A 47 6.09 5.26 -8.63
N GLY A 48 5.97 5.36 -7.31
CA GLY A 48 6.82 4.58 -6.42
C GLY A 48 8.23 5.10 -6.32
N LYS A 49 8.49 6.31 -6.82
CA LYS A 49 9.85 6.82 -6.87
C LYS A 49 10.14 7.97 -5.93
N HIS A 50 9.15 8.46 -5.24
CA HIS A 50 9.39 9.54 -4.30
C HIS A 50 10.25 9.05 -3.14
N PRO A 51 11.21 9.85 -2.71
CA PRO A 51 12.03 9.45 -1.57
C PRO A 51 11.24 9.55 -0.28
N GLY A 52 11.68 8.83 0.72
CA GLY A 52 11.07 8.90 2.03
C GLY A 52 10.45 7.59 2.43
N ARG A 53 9.95 7.56 3.66
CA ARG A 53 9.35 6.34 4.18
C ARG A 53 8.02 6.10 3.52
N GLY A 54 7.82 4.89 3.07
CA GLY A 54 6.61 4.54 2.36
C GLY A 54 5.84 3.42 3.03
N ALA A 55 4.56 3.38 2.74
CA ALA A 55 3.69 2.29 3.15
C ALA A 55 2.90 1.87 1.93
N TYR A 56 2.39 0.66 1.95
CA TYR A 56 1.74 0.11 0.77
C TYR A 56 0.35 -0.37 1.10
N LEU A 57 -0.56 -0.21 0.15
CA LEU A 57 -1.93 -0.63 0.31
C LEU A 57 -2.44 -1.24 -0.99
N HIS A 58 -3.26 -2.26 -0.88
CA HIS A 58 -3.88 -2.82 -2.06
C HIS A 58 -4.80 -1.79 -2.70
N ARG A 59 -5.10 -2.00 -3.97
CA ARG A 59 -5.94 -1.07 -4.71
C ARG A 59 -7.40 -1.39 -4.47
N CYS A 60 -7.82 -1.33 -3.23
CA CYS A 60 -9.22 -1.59 -2.89
C CYS A 60 -9.61 -0.79 -1.66
N GLN A 61 -10.89 -0.43 -1.60
CA GLN A 61 -11.37 0.39 -0.51
C GLN A 61 -11.25 -0.31 0.83
N TYR A 62 -11.47 -1.60 0.83
CA TYR A 62 -11.41 -2.34 2.08
C TYR A 62 -10.08 -2.14 2.80
N CYS A 63 -8.98 -2.29 2.06
CA CYS A 63 -7.67 -2.14 2.67
C CYS A 63 -7.38 -0.70 3.09
N TRP A 64 -7.84 0.25 2.29
CA TRP A 64 -7.63 1.65 2.62
C TRP A 64 -8.39 2.04 3.87
N LYS A 65 -9.65 1.58 3.99
CA LYS A 65 -10.42 1.89 5.18
C LYS A 65 -9.78 1.25 6.42
N ALA A 66 -9.32 0.03 6.28
CA ALA A 66 -8.67 -0.63 7.41
C ALA A 66 -7.40 0.10 7.82
N ALA A 67 -6.65 0.59 6.85
CA ALA A 67 -5.41 1.28 7.16
C ALA A 67 -5.65 2.61 7.88
N LEU A 68 -6.77 3.24 7.59
CA LEU A 68 -7.07 4.53 8.20
C LEU A 68 -7.68 4.37 9.58
N GLN A 69 -8.04 3.14 9.97
CA GLN A 69 -8.57 2.91 11.28
C GLN A 69 -7.46 2.74 12.29
N LYS A 70 -7.70 3.18 13.50
CA LYS A 70 -6.77 2.98 14.60
C LYS A 70 -5.38 3.47 14.28
N ARG A 71 -5.29 4.44 13.41
CA ARG A 71 -4.02 5.07 13.05
C ARG A 71 -2.98 4.07 12.56
N ARG A 72 -3.43 3.04 11.87
CA ARG A 72 -2.49 2.05 11.36
C ARG A 72 -1.53 2.63 10.34
N LEU A 73 -2.03 3.48 9.45
CA LEU A 73 -1.18 4.09 8.45
C LEU A 73 -0.16 5.01 9.09
N GLU A 74 -0.58 5.79 10.08
CA GLU A 74 0.33 6.68 10.77
C GLU A 74 1.42 5.89 11.45
N HIS A 75 1.07 4.76 12.07
CA HIS A 75 2.08 3.93 12.70
C HIS A 75 3.04 3.35 11.68
N ALA A 76 2.54 2.90 10.55
CA ALA A 76 3.39 2.32 9.53
C ALA A 76 4.38 3.34 8.99
N LEU A 77 3.97 4.58 8.91
CA LEU A 77 4.81 5.65 8.43
C LEU A 77 5.57 6.35 9.55
N ARG A 78 5.36 5.92 10.78
CA ARG A 78 6.03 6.47 11.94
C ARG A 78 5.76 7.95 12.12
N LEU A 79 4.51 8.32 11.90
CA LEU A 79 4.10 9.68 12.11
C LEU A 79 3.83 9.90 13.58
N ARG A 80 4.21 11.05 14.11
CA ARG A 80 3.97 11.36 15.49
C ARG A 80 2.54 11.75 15.73
N ASP A 81 2.00 12.53 14.82
CA ASP A 81 0.68 13.09 14.99
C ASP A 81 -0.30 12.43 14.04
N PRO A 82 -1.58 12.45 14.37
CA PRO A 82 -2.55 11.92 13.43
C PRO A 82 -2.60 12.80 12.18
N LEU A 83 -3.09 12.21 11.11
CA LEU A 83 -3.23 12.95 9.86
C LEU A 83 -4.25 14.05 10.02
N SER A 84 -4.05 15.16 9.31
CA SER A 84 -5.00 16.24 9.35
C SER A 84 -6.29 15.83 8.66
N ARG A 85 -7.37 16.52 8.95
CA ARG A 85 -8.63 16.23 8.32
C ARG A 85 -8.53 16.35 6.81
N GLU A 86 -7.81 17.38 6.38
CA GLU A 86 -7.63 17.58 4.96
C GLU A 86 -6.90 16.43 4.31
N ASN A 87 -5.86 15.93 4.95
CA ASN A 87 -5.10 14.83 4.41
C ASN A 87 -5.95 13.56 4.37
N LEU A 88 -6.71 13.33 5.43
CA LEU A 88 -7.61 12.19 5.45
C LEU A 88 -8.63 12.28 4.33
N ASP A 89 -9.16 13.45 4.08
CA ASP A 89 -10.13 13.63 3.02
C ASP A 89 -9.53 13.28 1.66
N ILE A 90 -8.29 13.67 1.44
CA ILE A 90 -7.64 13.36 0.18
C ILE A 90 -7.47 11.84 0.03
N LEU A 91 -7.06 11.18 1.09
CA LEU A 91 -6.87 9.75 1.02
C LEU A 91 -8.18 9.01 0.86
N GLU A 92 -9.20 9.46 1.55
CA GLU A 92 -10.51 8.83 1.45
C GLU A 92 -11.12 9.03 0.06
N ALA A 93 -10.92 10.20 -0.50
CA ALA A 93 -11.43 10.48 -1.83
C ALA A 93 -10.75 9.59 -2.86
N TYR A 94 -9.45 9.39 -2.72
CA TYR A 94 -8.75 8.52 -3.64
C TYR A 94 -9.25 7.09 -3.48
N ALA A 95 -9.47 6.66 -2.25
CA ALA A 95 -9.95 5.30 -2.01
C ALA A 95 -11.29 5.06 -2.68
N GLU A 96 -12.12 6.07 -2.74
CA GLU A 96 -13.43 5.90 -3.34
C GLU A 96 -13.35 5.62 -4.84
N THR A 97 -12.23 5.93 -5.46
CA THR A 97 -12.06 5.62 -6.87
C THR A 97 -11.67 4.16 -7.09
N LEU A 98 -11.41 3.43 -6.02
CA LEU A 98 -10.97 2.06 -6.11
C LEU A 98 -12.15 1.11 -5.92
N PRO A 99 -12.02 -0.14 -6.37
CA PRO A 99 -13.07 -1.12 -6.11
C PRO A 99 -13.16 -1.40 -4.62
N GLU A 100 -14.30 -1.86 -4.18
CA GLU A 100 -14.50 -2.10 -2.76
C GLU A 100 -13.60 -3.19 -2.24
N LYS A 101 -13.41 -4.24 -3.02
CA LYS A 101 -12.57 -5.34 -2.64
C LYS A 101 -11.70 -5.73 -3.78
N LEU A 102 -10.62 -6.41 -3.46
CA LEU A 102 -9.79 -6.94 -4.51
C LEU A 102 -10.58 -7.98 -5.26
N ASP A 103 -10.25 -8.10 -6.53
CA ASP A 103 -10.99 -8.96 -7.40
C ASP A 103 -10.42 -10.35 -7.46
N PHE A 104 -10.08 -10.89 -6.32
CA PHE A 104 -9.53 -12.21 -6.26
C PHE A 104 -10.50 -13.26 -6.73
N SER A 105 -11.73 -13.10 -6.34
CA SER A 105 -12.69 -14.10 -6.69
C SER A 105 -12.85 -14.19 -8.17
N HIS A 106 -12.72 -13.10 -8.85
CA HIS A 106 -12.78 -13.12 -10.25
C HIS A 106 -11.74 -13.99 -10.79
N THR A 107 -10.55 -13.82 -10.29
CA THR A 107 -9.45 -14.59 -10.73
C THR A 107 -9.70 -16.05 -10.53
N GLN A 108 -10.25 -16.36 -9.42
CA GLN A 108 -10.46 -17.74 -9.15
C GLN A 108 -11.45 -18.38 -10.03
N GLU A 109 -12.42 -17.63 -10.44
CA GLU A 109 -13.41 -18.21 -11.27
C GLU A 109 -12.92 -18.52 -12.61
N THR A 110 -11.93 -17.86 -13.04
CA THR A 110 -11.41 -18.18 -14.34
C THR A 110 -10.32 -19.18 -14.23
#